data_1e173dc4c9e54d87d6a96945b692590b
#
_entry.id   1e173dc4c9e54d87d6a96945b692590b
#
_cell.length_a   1.000
_cell.length_b   1.000
_cell.length_c   1.000
_cell.angle_alpha   90.00
_cell.angle_beta   90.00
_cell.angle_gamma   90.00
#
_symmetry.space_group_name_H-M   'P 1'
#
loop_
_entity.id
_entity.type
_entity.pdbx_description
1 polymer ?
#
loop_
_entity_poly.entity_id
_entity_poly.type
_entity_poly.pdbx_seq_one_letter_code
_entity_poly.pdbx_strand_id
1 'polypeptide(L)'
;VLPATMSRSAWIAAAVGCGWVTYMHRDKRRWYVLWERYKRRYVLWGTGIFFVLILGGVGAFVLKPDSALGRLFMWKVTCKAIANHPWGCEKGFAFAYGEAQEAYFEQGNYAVWEERVAGSPEYAFNEYLSLALTEGIAVCVVVVVVIGMCLRMGMKRGRYGICGAILSLLIFSFSSYPMHFPAFVVAGVCLLLACGIGDVIGKPFILCVCLTLWAGGYMEKWQQEKDACGKWMYARMLYHSGGYKAANEAYEKLYPVLRGRGAFLFEYGHSLHKSFLYGDSNKYLEEACRYSSDPMVLNVMGKNYQEQHCYEQAEKFFYRAIHRLPGRIYPYYLLANLYAEPDFYKPDKLKEAADSVLTKEPKVHSTAIDEMRSEVREILKRKDKCEIKK
;
A
#
# COMPACT_ATOMS: atom_id res chain seq x y z
N VAL A 1 -1.46 -9.49 -24.90
CA VAL A 1 -0.79 -8.82 -23.77
C VAL A 1 -1.70 -8.80 -22.54
N LEU A 2 -2.97 -8.33 -22.63
CA LEU A 2 -3.90 -8.21 -21.49
C LEU A 2 -4.10 -9.52 -20.69
N PRO A 3 -4.30 -10.71 -21.31
CA PRO A 3 -4.41 -11.95 -20.57
C PRO A 3 -3.16 -12.29 -19.75
N ALA A 4 -1.96 -11.99 -20.28
CA ALA A 4 -0.70 -12.27 -19.62
C ALA A 4 -0.46 -11.44 -18.35
N THR A 5 -1.09 -10.25 -18.21
CA THR A 5 -0.95 -9.40 -17.03
C THR A 5 -1.73 -9.91 -15.82
N MET A 6 -2.68 -10.83 -16.00
CA MET A 6 -3.59 -11.34 -14.95
C MET A 6 -4.28 -10.23 -14.13
N SER A 7 -4.31 -9.00 -14.65
CA SER A 7 -4.89 -7.83 -13.98
C SER A 7 -6.37 -7.67 -14.34
N ARG A 8 -7.24 -8.01 -13.40
CA ARG A 8 -8.71 -7.87 -13.56
C ARG A 8 -9.12 -6.43 -13.85
N SER A 9 -8.49 -5.47 -13.16
CA SER A 9 -8.73 -4.03 -13.33
C SER A 9 -8.42 -3.57 -14.76
N ALA A 10 -7.31 -4.05 -15.33
CA ALA A 10 -6.91 -3.70 -16.70
C ALA A 10 -7.90 -4.24 -17.74
N TRP A 11 -8.45 -5.43 -17.53
CA TRP A 11 -9.44 -6.02 -18.42
C TRP A 11 -10.76 -5.24 -18.43
N ILE A 12 -11.25 -4.88 -17.24
CA ILE A 12 -12.47 -4.06 -17.10
C ILE A 12 -12.25 -2.69 -17.73
N ALA A 13 -11.11 -2.05 -17.45
CA ALA A 13 -10.79 -0.74 -18.01
C ALA A 13 -10.72 -0.77 -19.54
N ALA A 14 -10.08 -1.77 -20.13
CA ALA A 14 -10.01 -1.94 -21.57
C ALA A 14 -11.39 -2.22 -22.19
N ALA A 15 -12.18 -3.11 -21.59
CA ALA A 15 -13.51 -3.45 -22.08
C ALA A 15 -14.45 -2.22 -22.09
N VAL A 16 -14.45 -1.44 -21.01
CA VAL A 16 -15.29 -0.22 -20.92
C VAL A 16 -14.80 0.85 -21.90
N GLY A 17 -13.49 1.08 -22.01
CA GLY A 17 -12.93 2.07 -22.93
C GLY A 17 -13.22 1.72 -24.40
N CYS A 18 -12.98 0.47 -24.81
CA CYS A 18 -13.28 0.00 -26.15
C CYS A 18 -14.80 0.03 -26.44
N GLY A 19 -15.62 -0.40 -25.48
CA GLY A 19 -17.08 -0.34 -25.58
C GLY A 19 -17.58 1.09 -25.75
N TRP A 20 -17.01 2.03 -25.00
CA TRP A 20 -17.32 3.46 -25.13
C TRP A 20 -17.00 3.99 -26.53
N VAL A 21 -15.81 3.71 -27.06
CA VAL A 21 -15.38 4.17 -28.37
C VAL A 21 -16.29 3.60 -29.47
N THR A 22 -16.60 2.30 -29.43
CA THR A 22 -17.50 1.65 -30.39
C THR A 22 -18.92 2.21 -30.31
N TYR A 23 -19.41 2.51 -29.10
CA TYR A 23 -20.71 3.14 -28.89
C TYR A 23 -20.77 4.54 -29.50
N MET A 24 -19.73 5.35 -29.34
CA MET A 24 -19.69 6.73 -29.85
C MET A 24 -19.48 6.83 -31.37
N HIS A 25 -18.75 5.88 -31.97
CA HIS A 25 -18.53 5.85 -33.43
C HIS A 25 -19.65 5.16 -34.21
N ARG A 26 -20.66 4.62 -33.52
CA ARG A 26 -21.77 3.95 -34.22
C ARG A 26 -22.56 4.94 -35.10
N ASP A 27 -22.79 4.56 -36.33
CA ASP A 27 -23.76 5.25 -37.22
C ASP A 27 -25.17 4.98 -36.67
N LYS A 28 -25.82 6.04 -36.15
CA LYS A 28 -27.15 5.95 -35.51
C LYS A 28 -28.20 5.37 -36.46
N ARG A 29 -28.17 5.73 -37.76
CA ARG A 29 -29.12 5.22 -38.78
C ARG A 29 -28.93 3.72 -39.03
N ARG A 30 -27.67 3.30 -39.23
CA ARG A 30 -27.33 1.92 -39.51
C ARG A 30 -27.60 1.02 -38.29
N TRP A 31 -27.36 1.57 -37.11
CA TRP A 31 -27.59 0.86 -35.84
C TRP A 31 -29.08 0.67 -35.56
N TYR A 32 -29.93 1.70 -35.84
CA TYR A 32 -31.38 1.60 -35.67
C TYR A 32 -31.98 0.52 -36.57
N VAL A 33 -31.58 0.44 -37.84
CA VAL A 33 -32.01 -0.60 -38.77
C VAL A 33 -31.55 -1.99 -38.35
N LEU A 34 -30.29 -2.12 -37.87
CA LEU A 34 -29.76 -3.40 -37.35
C LEU A 34 -30.43 -3.78 -36.03
N TRP A 35 -30.71 -2.82 -35.17
CA TRP A 35 -31.41 -3.04 -33.91
C TRP A 35 -32.84 -3.55 -34.15
N GLU A 36 -33.59 -2.93 -35.03
CA GLU A 36 -34.96 -3.35 -35.35
C GLU A 36 -34.99 -4.77 -35.95
N ARG A 37 -34.00 -5.08 -36.81
CA ARG A 37 -33.89 -6.38 -37.48
C ARG A 37 -33.41 -7.51 -36.54
N TYR A 38 -32.54 -7.21 -35.59
CA TYR A 38 -31.88 -8.21 -34.75
C TYR A 38 -32.11 -8.01 -33.25
N LYS A 39 -33.08 -7.21 -32.86
CA LYS A 39 -33.39 -6.84 -31.46
C LYS A 39 -33.37 -8.03 -30.48
N ARG A 40 -34.03 -9.14 -30.84
CA ARG A 40 -34.05 -10.36 -30.00
C ARG A 40 -32.64 -10.97 -29.82
N ARG A 41 -31.85 -11.00 -30.89
CA ARG A 41 -30.47 -11.53 -30.83
C ARG A 41 -29.56 -10.63 -30.00
N TYR A 42 -29.64 -9.31 -30.19
CA TYR A 42 -28.81 -8.38 -29.39
C TYR A 42 -29.19 -8.39 -27.91
N VAL A 43 -30.47 -8.53 -27.59
CA VAL A 43 -30.92 -8.71 -26.18
C VAL A 43 -30.39 -10.02 -25.59
N LEU A 44 -30.51 -11.13 -26.33
CA LEU A 44 -30.02 -12.43 -25.90
C LEU A 44 -28.49 -12.43 -25.74
N TRP A 45 -27.73 -11.86 -26.68
CA TRP A 45 -26.28 -11.74 -26.54
C TRP A 45 -25.89 -10.78 -25.41
N GLY A 46 -26.60 -9.66 -25.26
CA GLY A 46 -26.37 -8.70 -24.16
C GLY A 46 -26.63 -9.33 -22.78
N THR A 47 -27.73 -10.06 -22.63
CA THR A 47 -28.03 -10.80 -21.40
C THR A 47 -27.02 -11.93 -21.16
N GLY A 48 -26.62 -12.67 -22.20
CA GLY A 48 -25.59 -13.71 -22.09
C GLY A 48 -24.25 -13.14 -21.65
N ILE A 49 -23.77 -12.05 -22.26
CA ILE A 49 -22.54 -11.36 -21.86
C ILE A 49 -22.65 -10.82 -20.43
N PHE A 50 -23.81 -10.25 -20.05
CA PHE A 50 -24.06 -9.78 -18.68
C PHE A 50 -23.97 -10.91 -17.65
N PHE A 51 -24.58 -12.06 -17.94
CA PHE A 51 -24.48 -13.25 -17.10
C PHE A 51 -23.05 -13.78 -17.00
N VAL A 52 -22.32 -13.84 -18.11
CA VAL A 52 -20.90 -14.26 -18.12
C VAL A 52 -20.04 -13.29 -17.30
N LEU A 53 -20.28 -11.99 -17.37
CA LEU A 53 -19.57 -10.99 -16.57
C LEU A 53 -19.91 -11.11 -15.08
N ILE A 54 -21.19 -11.37 -14.72
CA ILE A 54 -21.57 -11.62 -13.32
C ILE A 54 -20.94 -12.91 -12.82
N LEU A 55 -21.08 -14.02 -13.55
CA LEU A 55 -20.49 -15.30 -13.16
C LEU A 55 -18.96 -15.23 -13.07
N GLY A 56 -18.33 -14.55 -14.01
CA GLY A 56 -16.90 -14.27 -14.01
C GLY A 56 -16.47 -13.40 -12.81
N GLY A 57 -17.27 -12.38 -12.47
CA GLY A 57 -17.05 -11.52 -11.30
C GLY A 57 -17.21 -12.27 -9.98
N VAL A 58 -18.30 -13.04 -9.85
CA VAL A 58 -18.55 -13.91 -8.68
C VAL A 58 -17.48 -15.00 -8.58
N GLY A 59 -17.16 -15.69 -9.67
CA GLY A 59 -16.09 -16.68 -9.69
C GLY A 59 -14.72 -16.09 -9.31
N ALA A 60 -14.41 -14.90 -9.82
CA ALA A 60 -13.21 -14.18 -9.44
C ALA A 60 -13.18 -13.75 -7.96
N PHE A 61 -14.33 -13.43 -7.38
CA PHE A 61 -14.46 -13.14 -5.94
C PHE A 61 -14.28 -14.42 -5.11
N VAL A 62 -14.93 -15.51 -5.49
CA VAL A 62 -14.85 -16.80 -4.78
C VAL A 62 -13.45 -17.39 -4.82
N LEU A 63 -12.72 -17.23 -5.93
CA LEU A 63 -11.35 -17.73 -6.07
C LEU A 63 -10.31 -17.01 -5.20
N LYS A 64 -10.52 -15.73 -4.85
CA LYS A 64 -9.61 -14.95 -3.99
C LYS A 64 -10.41 -13.94 -3.12
N PRO A 65 -11.21 -14.40 -2.16
CA PRO A 65 -12.04 -13.51 -1.33
C PRO A 65 -11.19 -12.56 -0.48
N ASP A 66 -10.08 -13.04 0.08
CA ASP A 66 -9.20 -12.25 0.95
C ASP A 66 -8.60 -11.03 0.22
N SER A 67 -8.33 -11.13 -1.08
CA SER A 67 -7.83 -9.99 -1.87
C SER A 67 -8.88 -8.90 -2.09
N ALA A 68 -10.14 -9.25 -2.24
CA ALA A 68 -11.23 -8.29 -2.42
C ALA A 68 -11.62 -7.64 -1.08
N LEU A 69 -11.79 -8.46 -0.05
CA LEU A 69 -12.07 -8.00 1.32
C LEU A 69 -10.93 -7.13 1.85
N GLY A 70 -9.67 -7.49 1.57
CA GLY A 70 -8.50 -6.69 1.95
C GLY A 70 -8.52 -5.30 1.33
N ARG A 71 -8.96 -5.14 0.07
CA ARG A 71 -9.13 -3.82 -0.55
C ARG A 71 -10.26 -3.02 0.09
N LEU A 72 -11.40 -3.65 0.37
CA LEU A 72 -12.52 -2.98 1.04
C LEU A 72 -12.12 -2.49 2.43
N PHE A 73 -11.43 -3.32 3.21
CA PHE A 73 -10.90 -2.93 4.51
C PHE A 73 -9.89 -1.77 4.38
N MET A 74 -8.96 -1.87 3.44
CA MET A 74 -7.99 -0.82 3.16
C MET A 74 -8.67 0.50 2.82
N TRP A 75 -9.69 0.50 1.96
CA TRP A 75 -10.46 1.71 1.61
C TRP A 75 -11.22 2.26 2.82
N LYS A 76 -11.80 1.39 3.66
CA LYS A 76 -12.46 1.78 4.92
C LYS A 76 -11.49 2.53 5.84
N VAL A 77 -10.28 2.00 6.04
CA VAL A 77 -9.25 2.65 6.86
C VAL A 77 -8.74 3.93 6.21
N THR A 78 -8.53 3.92 4.87
CA THR A 78 -8.11 5.12 4.14
C THR A 78 -9.15 6.25 4.25
N CYS A 79 -10.44 5.94 4.18
CA CYS A 79 -11.49 6.95 4.39
C CYS A 79 -11.45 7.54 5.81
N LYS A 80 -11.15 6.73 6.83
CA LYS A 80 -10.93 7.24 8.19
C LYS A 80 -9.70 8.13 8.27
N ALA A 81 -8.59 7.74 7.61
CA ALA A 81 -7.40 8.57 7.53
C ALA A 81 -7.67 9.92 6.86
N ILE A 82 -8.45 9.94 5.77
CA ILE A 82 -8.87 11.17 5.08
C ILE A 82 -9.71 12.06 6.01
N ALA A 83 -10.61 11.49 6.81
CA ALA A 83 -11.41 12.24 7.76
C ALA A 83 -10.54 12.93 8.83
N ASN A 84 -9.44 12.30 9.24
CA ASN A 84 -8.46 12.87 10.17
C ASN A 84 -7.55 13.92 9.50
N HIS A 85 -7.30 13.79 8.18
CA HIS A 85 -6.43 14.66 7.39
C HIS A 85 -7.14 15.20 6.13
N PRO A 86 -8.22 16.00 6.25
CA PRO A 86 -9.02 16.44 5.09
C PRO A 86 -8.26 17.36 4.13
N TRP A 87 -7.23 18.05 4.62
CA TRP A 87 -6.36 18.95 3.84
C TRP A 87 -5.10 18.25 3.28
N GLY A 88 -4.98 16.93 3.50
CA GLY A 88 -3.82 16.14 3.11
C GLY A 88 -2.86 15.85 4.26
N CYS A 89 -2.01 14.83 4.07
CA CYS A 89 -1.01 14.43 5.05
C CYS A 89 0.40 14.55 4.45
N GLU A 90 1.17 15.53 4.90
CA GLU A 90 2.55 15.78 4.45
C GLU A 90 3.50 14.58 4.69
N LYS A 91 3.18 13.74 5.70
CA LYS A 91 3.98 12.55 6.01
C LYS A 91 3.73 11.37 5.07
N GLY A 92 2.78 11.51 4.15
CA GLY A 92 2.46 10.53 3.11
C GLY A 92 1.45 9.47 3.52
N PHE A 93 1.06 8.65 2.53
CA PHE A 93 0.00 7.64 2.65
C PHE A 93 0.28 6.60 3.74
N ALA A 94 1.48 6.00 3.75
CA ALA A 94 1.80 4.89 4.66
C ALA A 94 1.73 5.30 6.13
N PHE A 95 2.15 6.53 6.45
CA PHE A 95 2.06 7.09 7.79
C PHE A 95 0.61 7.26 8.23
N ALA A 96 -0.19 8.03 7.46
CA ALA A 96 -1.58 8.34 7.79
C ALA A 96 -2.46 7.08 7.84
N TYR A 97 -2.24 6.16 6.92
CA TYR A 97 -2.91 4.86 6.92
C TYR A 97 -2.55 4.05 8.17
N GLY A 98 -1.25 3.98 8.51
CA GLY A 98 -0.77 3.25 9.69
C GLY A 98 -1.36 3.77 10.99
N GLU A 99 -1.42 5.10 11.18
CA GLU A 99 -2.05 5.71 12.35
C GLU A 99 -3.57 5.45 12.41
N ALA A 100 -4.26 5.58 11.26
CA ALA A 100 -5.69 5.33 11.21
C ALA A 100 -6.04 3.85 11.47
N GLN A 101 -5.20 2.92 11.00
CA GLN A 101 -5.36 1.48 11.26
C GLN A 101 -5.08 1.16 12.73
N GLU A 102 -4.03 1.75 13.32
CA GLU A 102 -3.69 1.64 14.74
C GLU A 102 -4.89 2.09 15.60
N ALA A 103 -5.40 3.31 15.39
CA ALA A 103 -6.57 3.83 16.09
C ALA A 103 -7.86 2.99 15.86
N TYR A 104 -8.00 2.40 14.66
CA TYR A 104 -9.15 1.54 14.35
C TYR A 104 -9.16 0.27 15.19
N PHE A 105 -8.03 -0.42 15.28
CA PHE A 105 -7.92 -1.67 16.03
C PHE A 105 -7.83 -1.44 17.55
N GLU A 106 -7.29 -0.29 17.99
CA GLU A 106 -7.26 0.10 19.40
C GLU A 106 -8.68 0.21 20.00
N GLN A 107 -9.67 0.65 19.20
CA GLN A 107 -11.07 0.72 19.64
C GLN A 107 -11.70 -0.64 19.95
N GLY A 108 -11.11 -1.75 19.52
CA GLY A 108 -11.56 -3.11 19.82
C GLY A 108 -12.87 -3.54 19.14
N ASN A 109 -13.54 -2.66 18.41
CA ASN A 109 -14.82 -2.95 17.74
C ASN A 109 -14.62 -3.25 16.26
N TYR A 110 -14.07 -4.44 15.96
CA TYR A 110 -13.81 -4.89 14.62
C TYR A 110 -14.23 -6.36 14.41
N ALA A 111 -14.53 -6.72 13.17
CA ALA A 111 -14.89 -8.07 12.81
C ALA A 111 -13.63 -8.96 12.63
N VAL A 112 -13.76 -10.25 12.92
CA VAL A 112 -12.67 -11.23 12.78
C VAL A 112 -12.07 -11.24 11.35
N TRP A 113 -12.91 -11.07 10.32
CA TRP A 113 -12.43 -11.02 8.94
C TRP A 113 -11.55 -9.78 8.66
N GLU A 114 -11.78 -8.65 9.34
CA GLU A 114 -10.99 -7.43 9.20
C GLU A 114 -9.57 -7.62 9.75
N GLU A 115 -9.44 -8.25 10.91
CA GLU A 115 -8.16 -8.66 11.46
C GLU A 115 -7.40 -9.59 10.50
N ARG A 116 -8.12 -10.57 9.93
CA ARG A 116 -7.54 -11.55 9.00
C ARG A 116 -7.01 -10.92 7.72
N VAL A 117 -7.73 -9.94 7.13
CA VAL A 117 -7.34 -9.32 5.86
C VAL A 117 -6.47 -8.09 6.02
N ALA A 118 -6.32 -7.57 7.25
CA ALA A 118 -5.49 -6.42 7.53
C ALA A 118 -4.05 -6.63 7.04
N GLY A 119 -3.46 -5.56 6.53
CA GLY A 119 -2.11 -5.54 5.98
C GLY A 119 -1.44 -4.19 6.20
N SER A 120 -0.22 -4.06 5.73
CA SER A 120 0.57 -2.83 5.74
C SER A 120 0.81 -2.33 4.29
N PRO A 121 -0.22 -1.78 3.61
CA PRO A 121 -0.10 -1.35 2.23
C PRO A 121 0.74 -0.07 2.12
N GLU A 122 1.52 0.00 1.04
CA GLU A 122 2.22 1.23 0.65
C GLU A 122 1.33 2.18 -0.16
N TYR A 123 0.24 1.66 -0.76
CA TYR A 123 -0.69 2.37 -1.65
C TYR A 123 -2.14 1.99 -1.36
N ALA A 124 -3.07 2.93 -1.59
CA ALA A 124 -4.51 2.70 -1.39
C ALA A 124 -5.13 1.71 -2.40
N PHE A 125 -4.43 1.31 -3.48
CA PHE A 125 -5.02 0.63 -4.64
C PHE A 125 -6.26 1.36 -5.20
N ASN A 126 -6.30 2.67 -5.00
CA ASN A 126 -7.29 3.61 -5.51
C ASN A 126 -6.65 4.99 -5.52
N GLU A 127 -6.37 5.53 -6.71
CA GLU A 127 -5.67 6.81 -6.85
C GLU A 127 -6.45 8.00 -6.31
N TYR A 128 -7.78 7.94 -6.33
CA TYR A 128 -8.62 9.02 -5.82
C TYR A 128 -8.51 9.12 -4.30
N LEU A 129 -8.55 7.97 -3.61
CA LEU A 129 -8.36 7.91 -2.16
C LEU A 129 -6.91 8.25 -1.78
N SER A 130 -5.94 7.80 -2.57
CA SER A 130 -4.53 8.15 -2.36
C SER A 130 -4.32 9.65 -2.47
N LEU A 131 -4.81 10.27 -3.55
CA LEU A 131 -4.71 11.71 -3.79
C LEU A 131 -5.45 12.53 -2.70
N ALA A 132 -6.65 12.10 -2.30
CA ALA A 132 -7.41 12.77 -1.25
C ALA A 132 -6.71 12.70 0.11
N LEU A 133 -5.96 11.61 0.41
CA LEU A 133 -5.22 11.48 1.65
C LEU A 133 -3.88 12.23 1.63
N THR A 134 -3.16 12.25 0.52
CA THR A 134 -1.84 12.91 0.44
C THR A 134 -1.95 14.41 0.22
N GLU A 135 -2.75 14.83 -0.76
CA GLU A 135 -2.86 16.22 -1.20
C GLU A 135 -4.12 16.94 -0.66
N GLY A 136 -5.06 16.18 -0.11
CA GLY A 136 -6.33 16.67 0.42
C GLY A 136 -7.52 16.54 -0.52
N ILE A 137 -8.72 16.57 0.08
CA ILE A 137 -9.99 16.40 -0.63
C ILE A 137 -10.19 17.49 -1.69
N ALA A 138 -9.84 18.74 -1.37
CA ALA A 138 -10.01 19.88 -2.28
C ALA A 138 -9.22 19.68 -3.58
N VAL A 139 -7.96 19.24 -3.50
CA VAL A 139 -7.12 18.96 -4.67
C VAL A 139 -7.68 17.81 -5.48
N CYS A 140 -8.13 16.75 -4.81
CA CYS A 140 -8.77 15.61 -5.49
C CYS A 140 -10.01 16.05 -6.30
N VAL A 141 -10.88 16.89 -5.72
CA VAL A 141 -12.07 17.43 -6.41
C VAL A 141 -11.66 18.30 -7.61
N VAL A 142 -10.69 19.18 -7.46
CA VAL A 142 -10.19 20.01 -8.57
C VAL A 142 -9.67 19.16 -9.71
N VAL A 143 -8.87 18.14 -9.42
CA VAL A 143 -8.33 17.22 -10.44
C VAL A 143 -9.47 16.49 -11.18
N VAL A 144 -10.46 15.97 -10.47
CA VAL A 144 -11.62 15.29 -11.07
C VAL A 144 -12.42 16.27 -11.96
N VAL A 145 -12.64 17.51 -11.52
CA VAL A 145 -13.34 18.54 -12.31
C VAL A 145 -12.56 18.89 -13.57
N VAL A 146 -11.24 19.07 -13.49
CA VAL A 146 -10.36 19.36 -14.63
C VAL A 146 -10.43 18.22 -15.66
N ILE A 147 -10.33 16.97 -15.21
CA ILE A 147 -10.44 15.79 -16.08
C ILE A 147 -11.83 15.77 -16.74
N GLY A 148 -12.89 16.02 -16.00
CA GLY A 148 -14.27 16.11 -16.53
C GLY A 148 -14.43 17.19 -17.61
N MET A 149 -13.83 18.37 -17.39
CA MET A 149 -13.81 19.45 -18.38
C MET A 149 -13.04 19.03 -19.66
N CYS A 150 -11.88 18.40 -19.52
CA CYS A 150 -11.12 17.90 -20.66
C CYS A 150 -11.91 16.85 -21.46
N LEU A 151 -12.55 15.90 -20.79
CA LEU A 151 -13.43 14.91 -21.44
C LEU A 151 -14.58 15.57 -22.18
N ARG A 152 -15.25 16.54 -21.55
CA ARG A 152 -16.33 17.30 -22.20
C ARG A 152 -15.86 18.03 -23.46
N MET A 153 -14.66 18.64 -23.42
CA MET A 153 -14.07 19.30 -24.59
C MET A 153 -13.72 18.29 -25.68
N GLY A 154 -13.11 17.16 -25.32
CA GLY A 154 -12.78 16.08 -26.25
C GLY A 154 -14.02 15.49 -26.94
N MET A 155 -15.09 15.28 -26.19
CA MET A 155 -16.37 14.82 -26.74
C MET A 155 -16.99 15.84 -27.73
N LYS A 156 -16.99 17.14 -27.40
CA LYS A 156 -17.46 18.21 -28.29
C LYS A 156 -16.67 18.28 -29.61
N ARG A 157 -15.40 17.88 -29.59
CA ARG A 157 -14.52 17.86 -30.77
C ARG A 157 -14.51 16.54 -31.53
N GLY A 158 -15.36 15.57 -31.14
CA GLY A 158 -15.43 14.26 -31.76
C GLY A 158 -14.20 13.35 -31.50
N ARG A 159 -13.36 13.68 -30.49
CA ARG A 159 -12.14 12.91 -30.13
C ARG A 159 -12.46 11.70 -29.23
N TYR A 160 -13.43 10.89 -29.68
CA TYR A 160 -13.98 9.79 -28.86
C TYR A 160 -12.95 8.74 -28.50
N GLY A 161 -11.94 8.45 -29.35
CA GLY A 161 -10.88 7.51 -29.05
C GLY A 161 -10.00 7.96 -27.88
N ILE A 162 -9.64 9.26 -27.85
CA ILE A 162 -8.86 9.85 -26.75
C ILE A 162 -9.67 9.85 -25.45
N CYS A 163 -10.96 10.23 -25.52
CA CYS A 163 -11.86 10.17 -24.36
C CYS A 163 -12.01 8.75 -23.82
N GLY A 164 -12.09 7.73 -24.70
CA GLY A 164 -12.13 6.33 -24.30
C GLY A 164 -10.84 5.85 -23.60
N ALA A 165 -9.68 6.31 -24.06
CA ALA A 165 -8.40 6.03 -23.42
C ALA A 165 -8.31 6.65 -22.02
N ILE A 166 -8.74 7.92 -21.86
CA ILE A 166 -8.81 8.57 -20.54
C ILE A 166 -9.79 7.82 -19.62
N LEU A 167 -10.97 7.44 -20.13
CA LEU A 167 -11.95 6.67 -19.35
C LEU A 167 -11.38 5.34 -18.88
N SER A 168 -10.64 4.62 -19.74
CA SER A 168 -9.93 3.39 -19.36
C SER A 168 -8.93 3.65 -18.24
N LEU A 169 -8.14 4.72 -18.32
CA LEU A 169 -7.17 5.08 -17.29
C LEU A 169 -7.85 5.41 -15.96
N LEU A 170 -8.96 6.15 -15.97
CA LEU A 170 -9.75 6.48 -14.79
C LEU A 170 -10.31 5.24 -14.09
N ILE A 171 -10.86 4.30 -14.87
CA ILE A 171 -11.37 3.02 -14.33
C ILE A 171 -10.23 2.18 -13.76
N PHE A 172 -9.09 2.15 -14.43
CA PHE A 172 -7.91 1.46 -13.92
C PHE A 172 -7.39 2.07 -12.61
N SER A 173 -7.38 3.39 -12.51
CA SER A 173 -7.00 4.16 -11.31
C SER A 173 -7.94 3.93 -10.11
N PHE A 174 -9.19 3.51 -10.35
CA PHE A 174 -10.14 3.21 -9.27
C PHE A 174 -9.76 1.95 -8.46
N SER A 175 -9.07 1.00 -9.05
CA SER A 175 -8.73 -0.28 -8.39
C SER A 175 -7.27 -0.69 -8.54
N SER A 176 -6.40 0.29 -8.88
CA SER A 176 -4.95 0.12 -9.05
C SER A 176 -4.23 1.43 -8.72
N TYR A 177 -2.92 1.47 -8.94
CA TYR A 177 -2.05 2.63 -8.66
C TYR A 177 -1.19 3.01 -9.88
N PRO A 178 -1.78 3.30 -11.06
CA PRO A 178 -1.02 3.62 -12.27
C PRO A 178 -0.21 4.91 -12.17
N MET A 179 -0.65 5.88 -11.37
CA MET A 179 0.04 7.18 -11.26
C MET A 179 1.39 7.09 -10.54
N HIS A 180 1.69 5.97 -9.89
CA HIS A 180 3.04 5.69 -9.35
C HIS A 180 4.06 5.32 -10.43
N PHE A 181 3.60 5.06 -11.66
CA PHE A 181 4.47 4.76 -12.80
C PHE A 181 4.55 5.97 -13.74
N PRO A 182 5.72 6.56 -13.95
CA PRO A 182 5.89 7.77 -14.75
C PRO A 182 5.30 7.66 -16.16
N ALA A 183 5.38 6.49 -16.76
CA ALA A 183 4.82 6.25 -18.10
C ALA A 183 3.31 6.50 -18.17
N PHE A 184 2.54 6.11 -17.12
CA PHE A 184 1.10 6.37 -17.06
C PHE A 184 0.79 7.83 -16.79
N VAL A 185 1.61 8.51 -15.97
CA VAL A 185 1.47 9.95 -15.72
C VAL A 185 1.67 10.73 -17.03
N VAL A 186 2.77 10.47 -17.76
CA VAL A 186 3.03 11.10 -19.05
C VAL A 186 1.91 10.82 -20.05
N ALA A 187 1.50 9.56 -20.19
CA ALA A 187 0.40 9.19 -21.07
C ALA A 187 -0.90 9.89 -20.69
N GLY A 188 -1.26 9.96 -19.41
CA GLY A 188 -2.44 10.65 -18.90
C GLY A 188 -2.42 12.15 -19.23
N VAL A 189 -1.30 12.82 -18.98
CA VAL A 189 -1.12 14.24 -19.29
C VAL A 189 -1.24 14.47 -20.80
N CYS A 190 -0.58 13.66 -21.62
CA CYS A 190 -0.67 13.77 -23.09
C CYS A 190 -2.13 13.58 -23.59
N LEU A 191 -2.86 12.61 -23.04
CA LEU A 191 -4.27 12.37 -23.39
C LEU A 191 -5.16 13.54 -22.99
N LEU A 192 -4.99 14.10 -21.79
CA LEU A 192 -5.77 15.26 -21.32
C LEU A 192 -5.50 16.50 -22.18
N LEU A 193 -4.25 16.75 -22.51
CA LEU A 193 -3.87 17.84 -23.41
C LEU A 193 -4.42 17.62 -24.82
N ALA A 194 -4.35 16.41 -25.34
CA ALA A 194 -4.95 16.07 -26.62
C ALA A 194 -6.48 16.27 -26.64
N CYS A 195 -7.17 16.17 -25.51
CA CYS A 195 -8.60 16.54 -25.40
C CYS A 195 -8.82 18.05 -25.38
N GLY A 196 -8.00 18.80 -24.62
CA GLY A 196 -8.21 20.21 -24.28
C GLY A 196 -7.64 21.20 -25.30
N ILE A 197 -6.50 20.88 -25.95
CA ILE A 197 -5.80 21.79 -26.84
C ILE A 197 -6.46 21.78 -28.23
N GLY A 198 -6.82 22.98 -28.73
CA GLY A 198 -7.28 23.17 -30.12
C GLY A 198 -6.10 23.03 -31.10
N ASP A 199 -6.43 23.09 -32.42
CA ASP A 199 -5.51 22.87 -33.55
C ASP A 199 -4.35 23.89 -33.69
N VAL A 200 -3.92 24.54 -32.62
CA VAL A 200 -2.83 25.51 -32.60
C VAL A 200 -1.50 24.74 -32.57
N ILE A 201 -0.89 24.60 -33.70
CA ILE A 201 0.34 23.81 -33.98
C ILE A 201 1.53 24.15 -33.06
N GLY A 202 1.64 25.38 -32.53
CA GLY A 202 2.75 25.78 -31.66
C GLY A 202 2.70 25.25 -30.21
N LYS A 203 1.51 24.92 -29.70
CA LYS A 203 1.35 24.49 -28.30
C LYS A 203 1.83 23.05 -28.02
N PRO A 204 1.61 22.04 -28.89
CA PRO A 204 2.16 20.70 -28.68
C PRO A 204 3.69 20.68 -28.73
N PHE A 205 4.33 21.57 -29.51
CA PHE A 205 5.80 21.67 -29.55
C PHE A 205 6.37 22.14 -28.21
N ILE A 206 5.83 23.23 -27.63
CA ILE A 206 6.23 23.73 -26.32
C ILE A 206 6.04 22.64 -25.24
N LEU A 207 4.90 21.93 -25.31
CA LEU A 207 4.64 20.83 -24.40
C LEU A 207 5.64 19.69 -24.56
N CYS A 208 5.97 19.28 -25.79
CA CYS A 208 6.99 18.26 -26.04
C CYS A 208 8.36 18.69 -25.48
N VAL A 209 8.72 19.96 -25.65
CA VAL A 209 9.96 20.52 -25.08
C VAL A 209 9.93 20.48 -23.54
N CYS A 210 8.82 20.90 -22.92
CA CYS A 210 8.68 20.82 -21.45
C CYS A 210 8.74 19.37 -20.93
N LEU A 211 8.08 18.44 -21.63
CA LEU A 211 8.10 17.01 -21.29
C LEU A 211 9.47 16.39 -21.47
N THR A 212 10.23 16.78 -22.52
CA THR A 212 11.60 16.27 -22.72
C THR A 212 12.57 16.81 -21.68
N LEU A 213 12.47 18.09 -21.31
CA LEU A 213 13.26 18.68 -20.24
C LEU A 213 12.96 18.04 -18.88
N TRP A 214 11.66 17.85 -18.57
CA TRP A 214 11.24 17.16 -17.36
C TRP A 214 11.71 15.70 -17.35
N ALA A 215 11.56 15.00 -18.48
CA ALA A 215 12.04 13.61 -18.62
C ALA A 215 13.55 13.51 -18.48
N GLY A 216 14.33 14.49 -18.97
CA GLY A 216 15.78 14.54 -18.81
C GLY A 216 16.21 14.58 -17.35
N GLY A 217 15.67 15.51 -16.57
CA GLY A 217 15.94 15.60 -15.12
C GLY A 217 15.46 14.37 -14.34
N TYR A 218 14.32 13.81 -14.76
CA TYR A 218 13.81 12.57 -14.17
C TYR A 218 14.72 11.37 -14.48
N MET A 219 15.25 11.26 -15.69
CA MET A 219 16.17 10.19 -16.11
C MET A 219 17.48 10.21 -15.33
N GLU A 220 18.05 11.40 -15.08
CA GLU A 220 19.26 11.53 -14.26
C GLU A 220 19.03 11.06 -12.83
N LYS A 221 17.95 11.53 -12.20
CA LYS A 221 17.56 11.09 -10.86
C LYS A 221 17.30 9.57 -10.83
N TRP A 222 16.60 9.05 -11.82
CA TRP A 222 16.32 7.62 -11.93
C TRP A 222 17.59 6.78 -12.07
N GLN A 223 18.57 7.26 -12.84
CA GLN A 223 19.86 6.58 -12.99
C GLN A 223 20.64 6.57 -11.66
N GLN A 224 20.66 7.69 -10.94
CA GLN A 224 21.26 7.76 -9.60
C GLN A 224 20.61 6.81 -8.62
N GLU A 225 19.26 6.76 -8.59
CA GLU A 225 18.52 5.81 -7.75
C GLU A 225 18.79 4.36 -8.14
N LYS A 226 18.84 4.04 -9.42
CA LYS A 226 19.14 2.71 -9.94
C LYS A 226 20.54 2.24 -9.50
N ASP A 227 21.54 3.09 -9.63
CA ASP A 227 22.91 2.79 -9.21
C ASP A 227 23.00 2.64 -7.69
N ALA A 228 22.29 3.49 -6.93
CA ALA A 228 22.18 3.38 -5.49
C ALA A 228 21.48 2.07 -5.07
N CYS A 229 20.43 1.64 -5.78
CA CYS A 229 19.77 0.37 -5.52
C CYS A 229 20.71 -0.84 -5.78
N GLY A 230 21.55 -0.76 -6.80
CA GLY A 230 22.59 -1.77 -7.02
C GLY A 230 23.58 -1.89 -5.85
N LYS A 231 24.04 -0.75 -5.33
CA LYS A 231 24.91 -0.68 -4.15
C LYS A 231 24.18 -1.11 -2.87
N TRP A 232 22.87 -0.84 -2.77
CA TRP A 232 22.06 -1.31 -1.66
C TRP A 232 22.00 -2.84 -1.57
N MET A 233 21.96 -3.53 -2.71
CA MET A 233 22.03 -5.00 -2.72
C MET A 233 23.33 -5.50 -2.08
N TYR A 234 24.45 -4.83 -2.28
CA TYR A 234 25.70 -5.15 -1.62
C TYR A 234 25.65 -4.89 -0.10
N ALA A 235 25.14 -3.73 0.33
CA ALA A 235 24.96 -3.43 1.74
C ALA A 235 24.05 -4.45 2.43
N ARG A 236 22.98 -4.88 1.75
CA ARG A 236 22.05 -5.93 2.18
C ARG A 236 22.74 -7.28 2.33
N MET A 237 23.65 -7.62 1.44
CA MET A 237 24.45 -8.86 1.55
C MET A 237 25.34 -8.83 2.80
N LEU A 238 26.01 -7.70 3.07
CA LEU A 238 26.80 -7.50 4.30
C LEU A 238 25.93 -7.62 5.55
N TYR A 239 24.74 -7.03 5.52
CA TYR A 239 23.77 -7.11 6.61
C TYR A 239 23.35 -8.56 6.89
N HIS A 240 22.99 -9.33 5.87
CA HIS A 240 22.58 -10.73 6.03
C HIS A 240 23.74 -11.67 6.42
N SER A 241 24.99 -11.32 6.12
CA SER A 241 26.16 -12.06 6.55
C SER A 241 26.59 -11.72 7.98
N GLY A 242 25.90 -10.80 8.66
CA GLY A 242 26.25 -10.36 10.02
C GLY A 242 27.34 -9.29 10.09
N GLY A 243 27.82 -8.80 8.96
CA GLY A 243 28.83 -7.73 8.87
C GLY A 243 28.22 -6.33 9.11
N TYR A 244 27.52 -6.15 10.23
CA TYR A 244 26.71 -4.96 10.51
C TYR A 244 27.49 -3.65 10.46
N LYS A 245 28.73 -3.62 10.94
CA LYS A 245 29.56 -2.41 10.89
C LYS A 245 29.82 -1.95 9.44
N ALA A 246 30.24 -2.86 8.57
CA ALA A 246 30.47 -2.57 7.16
C ALA A 246 29.15 -2.26 6.43
N ALA A 247 28.06 -2.93 6.82
CA ALA A 247 26.73 -2.63 6.29
C ALA A 247 26.30 -1.20 6.66
N ASN A 248 26.51 -0.77 7.91
CA ASN A 248 26.15 0.58 8.36
C ASN A 248 26.90 1.67 7.57
N GLU A 249 28.20 1.49 7.33
CA GLU A 249 29.01 2.41 6.52
C GLU A 249 28.50 2.48 5.06
N ALA A 250 28.04 1.36 4.52
CA ALA A 250 27.44 1.31 3.19
C ALA A 250 26.06 1.96 3.14
N TYR A 251 25.20 1.71 4.14
CA TYR A 251 23.88 2.36 4.26
C TYR A 251 24.00 3.88 4.43
N GLU A 252 24.93 4.36 5.24
CA GLU A 252 25.15 5.79 5.47
C GLU A 252 25.47 6.53 4.15
N LYS A 253 26.34 5.96 3.30
CA LYS A 253 26.67 6.52 1.98
C LYS A 253 25.50 6.56 1.01
N LEU A 254 24.54 5.63 1.16
CA LEU A 254 23.37 5.52 0.29
C LEU A 254 22.17 6.33 0.80
N TYR A 255 22.17 6.71 2.08
CA TYR A 255 21.07 7.40 2.73
C TYR A 255 20.62 8.67 1.98
N PRO A 256 21.48 9.59 1.50
CA PRO A 256 21.03 10.79 0.81
C PRO A 256 20.14 10.50 -0.41
N VAL A 257 20.36 9.38 -1.10
CA VAL A 257 19.63 8.99 -2.31
C VAL A 257 18.42 8.14 -2.00
N LEU A 258 18.53 7.22 -1.03
CA LEU A 258 17.50 6.19 -0.76
C LEU A 258 16.62 6.48 0.46
N ARG A 259 16.77 7.63 1.12
CA ARG A 259 16.02 8.01 2.33
C ARG A 259 14.49 8.01 2.17
N GLY A 260 13.97 8.10 0.95
CA GLY A 260 12.54 8.00 0.65
C GLY A 260 11.99 6.56 0.57
N ARG A 261 12.80 5.54 0.84
CA ARG A 261 12.41 4.13 0.74
C ARG A 261 12.30 3.50 2.14
N GLY A 262 11.07 3.18 2.56
CA GLY A 262 10.82 2.60 3.88
C GLY A 262 11.59 1.31 4.14
N ALA A 263 11.71 0.43 3.16
CA ALA A 263 12.48 -0.81 3.27
C ALA A 263 13.98 -0.57 3.49
N PHE A 264 14.57 0.43 2.81
CA PHE A 264 15.97 0.83 3.00
C PHE A 264 16.20 1.36 4.42
N LEU A 265 15.35 2.27 4.88
CA LEU A 265 15.44 2.86 6.21
C LEU A 265 15.24 1.81 7.31
N PHE A 266 14.31 0.86 7.11
CA PHE A 266 14.11 -0.25 8.03
C PHE A 266 15.38 -1.13 8.13
N GLU A 267 15.97 -1.55 7.01
CA GLU A 267 17.19 -2.36 7.02
C GLU A 267 18.35 -1.63 7.68
N TYR A 268 18.52 -0.34 7.38
CA TYR A 268 19.55 0.48 8.02
C TYR A 268 19.32 0.60 9.52
N GLY A 269 18.12 0.98 9.96
CA GLY A 269 17.77 1.07 11.37
C GLY A 269 17.95 -0.26 12.09
N HIS A 270 17.56 -1.39 11.49
CA HIS A 270 17.75 -2.71 12.06
C HIS A 270 19.23 -3.14 12.10
N SER A 271 20.05 -2.74 11.13
CA SER A 271 21.50 -2.96 11.16
C SER A 271 22.16 -2.20 12.30
N LEU A 272 21.72 -0.96 12.55
CA LEU A 272 22.16 -0.16 13.71
C LEU A 272 21.73 -0.80 15.05
N HIS A 273 20.49 -1.32 15.13
CA HIS A 273 20.03 -2.10 16.30
C HIS A 273 20.97 -3.29 16.56
N LYS A 274 21.35 -4.05 15.53
CA LYS A 274 22.28 -5.18 15.64
C LYS A 274 23.70 -4.76 16.00
N SER A 275 24.05 -3.50 15.78
CA SER A 275 25.33 -2.90 16.20
C SER A 275 25.26 -2.22 17.57
N PHE A 276 24.16 -2.39 18.33
CA PHE A 276 23.90 -1.79 19.64
C PHE A 276 23.81 -0.24 19.62
N LEU A 277 23.61 0.36 18.44
CA LEU A 277 23.46 1.80 18.25
C LEU A 277 21.95 2.18 18.30
N TYR A 278 21.34 1.98 19.44
CA TYR A 278 19.87 2.05 19.61
C TYR A 278 19.29 3.43 19.34
N GLY A 279 19.97 4.53 19.73
CA GLY A 279 19.53 5.89 19.51
C GLY A 279 19.47 6.24 18.01
N ASP A 280 20.55 5.93 17.27
CA ASP A 280 20.61 6.14 15.82
C ASP A 280 19.61 5.22 15.09
N SER A 281 19.48 3.96 15.54
CA SER A 281 18.48 3.03 15.03
C SER A 281 17.07 3.64 15.10
N ASN A 282 16.65 4.15 16.26
CA ASN A 282 15.35 4.76 16.44
C ASN A 282 15.13 5.95 15.50
N LYS A 283 16.13 6.80 15.31
CA LYS A 283 16.07 7.94 14.38
C LYS A 283 15.68 7.52 12.95
N TYR A 284 16.35 6.50 12.40
CA TYR A 284 16.04 6.03 11.05
C TYR A 284 14.76 5.20 10.99
N LEU A 285 14.40 4.49 12.07
CA LEU A 285 13.12 3.79 12.15
C LEU A 285 11.92 4.75 12.25
N GLU A 286 12.04 5.88 12.94
CA GLU A 286 11.03 6.94 12.94
C GLU A 286 10.83 7.53 11.54
N GLU A 287 11.94 7.76 10.79
CA GLU A 287 11.84 8.19 9.41
C GLU A 287 11.20 7.08 8.53
N ALA A 288 11.52 5.81 8.78
CA ALA A 288 10.90 4.68 8.07
C ALA A 288 9.37 4.62 8.24
N CYS A 289 8.84 5.02 9.41
CA CYS A 289 7.40 5.10 9.65
C CYS A 289 6.66 6.06 8.70
N ARG A 290 7.36 7.03 8.07
CA ARG A 290 6.75 7.92 7.05
C ARG A 290 6.47 7.18 5.74
N TYR A 291 7.23 6.15 5.43
CA TYR A 291 7.19 5.43 4.16
C TYR A 291 6.68 3.99 4.28
N SER A 292 6.48 3.51 5.50
CA SER A 292 6.01 2.15 5.77
C SER A 292 5.06 2.10 6.95
N SER A 293 3.94 1.40 6.79
CA SER A 293 3.01 1.08 7.87
C SER A 293 3.29 -0.27 8.54
N ASP A 294 4.42 -0.94 8.19
CA ASP A 294 4.75 -2.27 8.71
C ASP A 294 5.02 -2.20 10.22
N PRO A 295 4.31 -3.02 11.05
CA PRO A 295 4.52 -3.08 12.48
C PRO A 295 5.92 -3.55 12.88
N MET A 296 6.69 -4.18 11.98
CA MET A 296 8.08 -4.57 12.27
C MET A 296 8.96 -3.37 12.62
N VAL A 297 8.70 -2.19 12.04
CA VAL A 297 9.41 -0.95 12.40
C VAL A 297 9.21 -0.65 13.89
N LEU A 298 7.96 -0.69 14.37
CA LEU A 298 7.61 -0.46 15.77
C LEU A 298 8.18 -1.53 16.70
N ASN A 299 8.20 -2.79 16.26
CA ASN A 299 8.78 -3.89 17.01
C ASN A 299 10.29 -3.69 17.27
N VAL A 300 11.04 -3.24 16.27
CA VAL A 300 12.48 -2.97 16.43
C VAL A 300 12.69 -1.74 17.32
N MET A 301 11.86 -0.69 17.20
CA MET A 301 11.92 0.45 18.13
C MET A 301 11.62 0.03 19.56
N GLY A 302 10.60 -0.79 19.79
CA GLY A 302 10.30 -1.33 21.12
C GLY A 302 11.47 -2.14 21.69
N LYS A 303 12.12 -2.96 20.88
CA LYS A 303 13.34 -3.68 21.30
C LYS A 303 14.49 -2.74 21.65
N ASN A 304 14.69 -1.66 20.88
CA ASN A 304 15.71 -0.65 21.21
C ASN A 304 15.46 -0.04 22.58
N TYR A 305 14.20 0.28 22.92
CA TYR A 305 13.84 0.80 24.24
C TYR A 305 13.99 -0.25 25.34
N GLN A 306 13.67 -1.52 25.07
CA GLN A 306 13.88 -2.62 26.01
C GLN A 306 15.35 -2.79 26.35
N GLU A 307 16.26 -2.79 25.37
CA GLU A 307 17.70 -2.87 25.55
C GLU A 307 18.29 -1.66 26.32
N GLN A 308 17.60 -0.52 26.27
CA GLN A 308 17.93 0.69 27.04
C GLN A 308 17.26 0.71 28.41
N HIS A 309 16.64 -0.38 28.86
CA HIS A 309 15.85 -0.49 30.09
C HIS A 309 14.68 0.51 30.21
N CYS A 310 14.23 1.07 29.11
CA CYS A 310 13.05 1.94 29.02
C CYS A 310 11.79 1.11 28.76
N TYR A 311 11.41 0.28 29.71
CA TYR A 311 10.41 -0.78 29.56
C TYR A 311 8.99 -0.24 29.23
N GLU A 312 8.57 0.88 29.82
CA GLU A 312 7.27 1.51 29.54
C GLU A 312 7.18 1.99 28.08
N GLN A 313 8.29 2.52 27.54
CA GLN A 313 8.35 2.92 26.13
C GLN A 313 8.31 1.69 25.23
N ALA A 314 9.03 0.63 25.57
CA ALA A 314 9.00 -0.64 24.85
C ALA A 314 7.58 -1.23 24.81
N GLU A 315 6.90 -1.28 25.97
CA GLU A 315 5.50 -1.71 26.10
C GLU A 315 4.58 -0.94 25.14
N LYS A 316 4.70 0.40 25.12
CA LYS A 316 3.91 1.26 24.24
C LYS A 316 4.13 0.94 22.75
N PHE A 317 5.37 0.75 22.31
CA PHE A 317 5.65 0.44 20.90
C PHE A 317 5.15 -0.95 20.50
N PHE A 318 5.23 -1.95 21.39
CA PHE A 318 4.67 -3.28 21.11
C PHE A 318 3.16 -3.26 21.04
N TYR A 319 2.44 -2.51 21.88
CA TYR A 319 1.00 -2.32 21.75
C TYR A 319 0.61 -1.61 20.45
N ARG A 320 1.35 -0.56 20.07
CA ARG A 320 1.15 0.09 18.77
C ARG A 320 1.32 -0.89 17.61
N ALA A 321 2.30 -1.78 17.68
CA ALA A 321 2.50 -2.82 16.67
C ALA A 321 1.33 -3.82 16.62
N ILE A 322 0.78 -4.20 17.78
CA ILE A 322 -0.43 -5.01 17.89
C ILE A 322 -1.62 -4.30 17.26
N HIS A 323 -1.87 -3.05 17.61
CA HIS A 323 -2.98 -2.27 17.08
C HIS A 323 -2.82 -1.99 15.56
N ARG A 324 -1.61 -1.99 15.02
CA ARG A 324 -1.44 -1.95 13.56
C ARG A 324 -1.86 -3.24 12.87
N LEU A 325 -1.45 -4.40 13.38
CA LEU A 325 -1.79 -5.71 12.81
C LEU A 325 -2.04 -6.73 13.93
N PRO A 326 -3.27 -6.78 14.50
CA PRO A 326 -3.59 -7.63 15.64
C PRO A 326 -3.42 -9.14 15.36
N GLY A 327 -3.52 -9.57 14.10
CA GLY A 327 -3.28 -10.96 13.69
C GLY A 327 -1.83 -11.41 13.67
N ARG A 328 -0.86 -10.52 13.96
CA ARG A 328 0.57 -10.89 14.03
C ARG A 328 0.93 -11.38 15.43
N ILE A 329 1.53 -12.55 15.53
CA ILE A 329 1.92 -13.18 16.80
C ILE A 329 3.17 -12.52 17.41
N TYR A 330 4.10 -12.05 16.56
CA TYR A 330 5.41 -11.56 17.00
C TYR A 330 5.36 -10.42 18.05
N PRO A 331 4.50 -9.39 17.94
CA PRO A 331 4.42 -8.36 18.98
C PRO A 331 3.95 -8.88 20.34
N TYR A 332 3.06 -9.87 20.38
CA TYR A 332 2.64 -10.51 21.63
C TYR A 332 3.77 -11.31 22.27
N TYR A 333 4.56 -12.00 21.45
CA TYR A 333 5.77 -12.68 21.91
C TYR A 333 6.77 -11.69 22.53
N LEU A 334 6.96 -10.52 21.91
CA LEU A 334 7.83 -9.46 22.45
C LEU A 334 7.30 -8.92 23.79
N LEU A 335 5.99 -8.74 23.93
CA LEU A 335 5.38 -8.37 25.21
C LEU A 335 5.55 -9.45 26.28
N ALA A 336 5.39 -10.73 25.94
CA ALA A 336 5.61 -11.82 26.87
C ALA A 336 7.07 -11.83 27.40
N ASN A 337 8.04 -11.60 26.52
CA ASN A 337 9.44 -11.47 26.91
C ASN A 337 9.67 -10.23 27.80
N LEU A 338 9.10 -9.08 27.44
CA LEU A 338 9.20 -7.85 28.20
C LEU A 338 8.66 -8.02 29.63
N TYR A 339 7.48 -8.63 29.78
CA TYR A 339 6.89 -8.86 31.11
C TYR A 339 7.56 -9.98 31.91
N ALA A 340 8.41 -10.78 31.29
CA ALA A 340 9.24 -11.77 31.96
C ALA A 340 10.57 -11.19 32.50
N GLU A 341 10.95 -9.94 32.10
CA GLU A 341 12.15 -9.27 32.60
C GLU A 341 12.10 -9.09 34.12
N PRO A 342 13.18 -9.34 34.86
CA PRO A 342 13.18 -9.23 36.33
C PRO A 342 12.77 -7.83 36.81
N ASP A 343 13.26 -6.79 36.14
CA ASP A 343 13.04 -5.39 36.52
C ASP A 343 11.67 -4.84 36.11
N PHE A 344 10.93 -5.60 35.28
CA PHE A 344 9.60 -5.20 34.75
C PHE A 344 8.58 -6.34 34.84
N TYR A 345 8.73 -7.23 35.80
CA TYR A 345 7.88 -8.41 35.91
C TYR A 345 6.43 -8.08 36.24
N LYS A 346 5.51 -8.45 35.31
CA LYS A 346 4.05 -8.26 35.42
C LYS A 346 3.34 -9.59 35.14
N PRO A 347 3.05 -10.41 36.14
CA PRO A 347 2.55 -11.79 35.95
C PRO A 347 1.24 -11.88 35.19
N ASP A 348 0.26 -11.02 35.47
CA ASP A 348 -1.04 -11.05 34.81
C ASP A 348 -0.91 -10.69 33.32
N LYS A 349 -0.15 -9.64 33.01
CA LYS A 349 0.10 -9.24 31.62
C LYS A 349 0.95 -10.26 30.86
N LEU A 350 1.89 -10.93 31.55
CA LEU A 350 2.64 -12.03 30.97
C LEU A 350 1.74 -13.18 30.55
N LYS A 351 0.79 -13.57 31.40
CA LYS A 351 -0.19 -14.63 31.08
C LYS A 351 -1.06 -14.24 29.88
N GLU A 352 -1.59 -13.02 29.86
CA GLU A 352 -2.43 -12.51 28.74
C GLU A 352 -1.67 -12.50 27.40
N ALA A 353 -0.42 -12.00 27.41
CA ALA A 353 0.43 -11.98 26.22
C ALA A 353 0.79 -13.41 25.78
N ALA A 354 1.12 -14.29 26.71
CA ALA A 354 1.44 -15.68 26.45
C ALA A 354 0.23 -16.44 25.88
N ASP A 355 -0.97 -16.27 26.42
CA ASP A 355 -2.18 -16.85 25.88
C ASP A 355 -2.43 -16.42 24.45
N SER A 356 -2.20 -15.14 24.14
CA SER A 356 -2.29 -14.60 22.77
C SER A 356 -1.32 -15.29 21.81
N VAL A 357 -0.07 -15.55 22.24
CA VAL A 357 0.93 -16.27 21.42
C VAL A 357 0.52 -17.73 21.17
N LEU A 358 -0.03 -18.38 22.20
CA LEU A 358 -0.35 -19.81 22.15
C LEU A 358 -1.64 -20.11 21.41
N THR A 359 -2.64 -19.23 21.48
CA THR A 359 -4.00 -19.46 20.93
C THR A 359 -4.24 -18.85 19.56
N LYS A 360 -3.60 -17.69 19.24
CA LYS A 360 -3.84 -17.04 17.94
C LYS A 360 -3.39 -17.93 16.78
N GLU A 361 -4.26 -18.06 15.79
CA GLU A 361 -3.93 -18.74 14.53
C GLU A 361 -3.14 -17.81 13.60
N PRO A 362 -1.94 -18.22 13.17
CA PRO A 362 -1.15 -17.43 12.23
C PRO A 362 -1.73 -17.49 10.82
N LYS A 363 -1.58 -16.41 10.06
CA LYS A 363 -1.94 -16.36 8.63
C LYS A 363 -1.18 -17.40 7.78
N VAL A 364 0.08 -17.65 8.17
CA VAL A 364 0.97 -18.64 7.56
C VAL A 364 1.74 -19.33 8.69
N HIS A 365 1.68 -20.64 8.74
CA HIS A 365 2.48 -21.42 9.68
C HIS A 365 3.96 -21.35 9.31
N SER A 366 4.83 -21.19 10.31
CA SER A 366 6.28 -21.20 10.15
C SER A 366 6.95 -21.76 11.39
N THR A 367 8.15 -22.34 11.22
CA THR A 367 8.99 -22.84 12.32
C THR A 367 9.28 -21.78 13.35
N ALA A 368 9.45 -20.51 12.95
CA ALA A 368 9.65 -19.40 13.87
C ALA A 368 8.48 -19.20 14.86
N ILE A 369 7.24 -19.47 14.44
CA ILE A 369 6.08 -19.40 15.34
C ILE A 369 6.10 -20.55 16.35
N ASP A 370 6.50 -21.74 15.92
CA ASP A 370 6.61 -22.89 16.83
C ASP A 370 7.71 -22.68 17.85
N GLU A 371 8.83 -22.08 17.45
CA GLU A 371 9.92 -21.67 18.34
C GLU A 371 9.42 -20.64 19.37
N MET A 372 8.77 -19.54 18.95
CA MET A 372 8.19 -18.54 19.86
C MET A 372 7.22 -19.17 20.86
N ARG A 373 6.36 -20.08 20.42
CA ARG A 373 5.41 -20.80 21.29
C ARG A 373 6.12 -21.70 22.30
N SER A 374 7.20 -22.36 21.87
CA SER A 374 8.03 -23.19 22.76
C SER A 374 8.71 -22.35 23.84
N GLU A 375 9.32 -21.23 23.45
CA GLU A 375 9.98 -20.30 24.36
C GLU A 375 9.03 -19.71 25.39
N VAL A 376 7.83 -19.27 24.96
CA VAL A 376 6.80 -18.74 25.86
C VAL A 376 6.34 -19.79 26.87
N ARG A 377 6.16 -21.07 26.45
CA ARG A 377 5.84 -22.16 27.39
C ARG A 377 6.96 -22.38 28.43
N GLU A 378 8.22 -22.24 28.02
CA GLU A 378 9.36 -22.35 28.97
C GLU A 378 9.40 -21.18 29.94
N ILE A 379 9.12 -19.95 29.46
CA ILE A 379 9.06 -18.76 30.34
C ILE A 379 8.00 -18.95 31.41
N LEU A 380 6.78 -19.37 31.03
CA LEU A 380 5.71 -19.64 31.99
C LEU A 380 6.12 -20.71 33.03
N LYS A 381 6.67 -21.86 32.59
CA LYS A 381 7.13 -22.93 33.48
C LYS A 381 8.22 -22.48 34.47
N ARG A 382 9.14 -21.62 34.03
CA ARG A 382 10.21 -21.08 34.93
C ARG A 382 9.63 -20.15 36.00
N LYS A 383 8.68 -19.28 35.60
CA LYS A 383 8.07 -18.31 36.52
C LYS A 383 7.13 -18.99 37.51
N ASP A 384 6.31 -19.97 37.11
CA ASP A 384 5.48 -20.77 38.00
C ASP A 384 6.33 -21.50 39.09
N LYS A 385 7.50 -22.05 38.71
CA LYS A 385 8.44 -22.68 39.66
C LYS A 385 9.05 -21.69 40.64
N CYS A 386 9.22 -20.44 40.25
CA CYS A 386 9.75 -19.41 41.14
C CYS A 386 8.67 -18.89 42.11
N GLU A 387 7.41 -18.86 41.73
CA GLU A 387 6.29 -18.48 42.61
C GLU A 387 5.99 -19.55 43.65
N ILE A 388 6.12 -20.84 43.32
CA ILE A 388 5.91 -21.96 44.28
C ILE A 388 7.01 -22.03 45.32
N LYS A 389 8.20 -21.44 45.06
CA LYS A 389 9.31 -21.44 45.98
C LYS A 389 9.40 -20.22 46.93
N LYS A 390 8.52 -19.25 46.74
CA LYS A 390 8.32 -18.10 47.64
C LYS A 390 7.15 -18.35 48.56
#